data_ce836528cd4640746ac2e39b67bf9a77
#
_entry.id   ce836528cd4640746ac2e39b67bf9a77
#
_cell.length_a   1.000
_cell.length_b   1.000
_cell.length_c   1.000
_cell.angle_alpha   90.00
_cell.angle_beta   90.00
_cell.angle_gamma   90.00
#
_symmetry.space_group_name_H-M   'P 1'
#
loop_
_entity.id
_entity.type
_entity.pdbx_description
1 polymer ?
#
loop_
_entity_poly.entity_id
_entity_poly.type
_entity_poly.pdbx_seq_one_letter_code
_entity_poly.pdbx_strand_id
1 'polypeptide(L)'
;HRKVWRIFTMGKVILVSSGKGGTGKTMFSVNLGAVLAQREKRVILIDLDMGLRNMDIYLGMENKVVYNIMDVVSGICRIKKAMIKVDGFDTLYFMAASPRRDDRDITPLHMEVLCSKLRRYFDYIIIDCPAGIGDMLDVALRPADQVVIVTEPEAASLRDADVTERYIRENGVTNTVFIINKVRVELMKAGFVPDLATILNMFKNPVVGMIQDDDNIHISTNKGIPIVCKKGTYIEKNFQDIADKITGLM
;
A
#
# COMPACT_ATOMS: atom_id res chain seq x y z
N HIS A 1 13.32 37.51 -1.71
CA HIS A 1 12.67 36.36 -1.02
C HIS A 1 11.23 36.22 -1.55
N ARG A 2 11.03 35.44 -2.62
CA ARG A 2 9.70 35.03 -3.07
C ARG A 2 9.23 33.91 -2.16
N LYS A 3 8.31 34.18 -1.22
CA LYS A 3 7.48 33.16 -0.56
C LYS A 3 6.61 32.53 -1.67
N VAL A 4 7.02 31.38 -2.17
CA VAL A 4 6.15 30.54 -3.01
C VAL A 4 5.03 30.05 -2.07
N TRP A 5 3.84 30.57 -2.22
CA TRP A 5 2.64 30.05 -1.58
C TRP A 5 2.42 28.62 -2.12
N ARG A 6 2.82 27.60 -1.34
CA ARG A 6 2.46 26.23 -1.63
C ARG A 6 0.93 26.16 -1.50
N ILE A 7 0.25 25.95 -2.60
CA ILE A 7 -1.16 25.55 -2.57
C ILE A 7 -1.19 24.27 -1.71
N PHE A 8 -1.78 24.32 -0.54
CA PHE A 8 -1.94 23.16 0.32
C PHE A 8 -2.99 22.24 -0.32
N THR A 9 -2.56 21.39 -1.23
CA THR A 9 -3.35 20.25 -1.62
C THR A 9 -3.39 19.28 -0.44
N MET A 10 -4.59 18.93 0.01
CA MET A 10 -4.78 17.92 1.06
C MET A 10 -4.15 16.60 0.61
N GLY A 11 -3.39 15.97 1.50
CA GLY A 11 -2.75 14.70 1.20
C GLY A 11 -3.73 13.62 0.76
N LYS A 12 -3.33 12.77 -0.20
CA LYS A 12 -4.15 11.69 -0.75
C LYS A 12 -3.99 10.41 0.07
N VAL A 13 -5.10 9.74 0.39
CA VAL A 13 -5.11 8.43 1.05
C VAL A 13 -5.27 7.34 -0.01
N ILE A 14 -4.30 6.45 -0.09
CA ILE A 14 -4.27 5.29 -0.98
C ILE A 14 -4.36 4.04 -0.11
N LEU A 15 -5.44 3.29 -0.25
CA LEU A 15 -5.62 2.00 0.39
C LEU A 15 -5.07 0.90 -0.52
N VAL A 16 -4.20 0.05 0.01
CA VAL A 16 -3.72 -1.17 -0.67
C VAL A 16 -4.43 -2.37 -0.06
N SER A 17 -5.17 -3.10 -0.89
CA SER A 17 -5.99 -4.25 -0.52
C SER A 17 -5.76 -5.45 -1.43
N SER A 18 -6.30 -6.61 -1.09
CA SER A 18 -6.33 -7.81 -1.93
C SER A 18 -7.45 -8.74 -1.52
N GLY A 19 -7.95 -9.54 -2.44
CA GLY A 19 -8.94 -10.58 -2.13
C GLY A 19 -8.35 -11.79 -1.37
N LYS A 20 -7.04 -12.03 -1.48
CA LYS A 20 -6.35 -13.21 -0.92
C LYS A 20 -5.07 -12.80 -0.20
N GLY A 21 -4.69 -13.56 0.83
CA GLY A 21 -3.40 -13.40 1.52
C GLY A 21 -2.22 -13.80 0.63
N GLY A 22 -1.05 -13.21 0.88
CA GLY A 22 0.19 -13.57 0.19
C GLY A 22 0.40 -12.92 -1.17
N THR A 23 -0.52 -12.10 -1.69
CA THR A 23 -0.40 -11.46 -3.02
C THR A 23 0.70 -10.39 -3.11
N GLY A 24 1.32 -9.99 -1.99
CA GLY A 24 2.41 -9.02 -1.95
C GLY A 24 1.98 -7.58 -1.71
N LYS A 25 0.86 -7.33 -1.04
CA LYS A 25 0.38 -5.98 -0.67
C LYS A 25 1.43 -5.16 0.06
N THR A 26 2.00 -5.69 1.14
CA THR A 26 2.99 -4.98 1.96
C THR A 26 4.25 -4.65 1.16
N MET A 27 4.75 -5.60 0.35
CA MET A 27 5.85 -5.35 -0.58
C MET A 27 5.51 -4.20 -1.53
N PHE A 28 4.32 -4.20 -2.09
CA PHE A 28 3.85 -3.15 -2.99
C PHE A 28 3.73 -1.80 -2.26
N SER A 29 3.08 -1.76 -1.10
CA SER A 29 2.88 -0.54 -0.28
C SER A 29 4.21 0.13 0.07
N VAL A 30 5.19 -0.67 0.53
CA VAL A 30 6.52 -0.20 0.90
C VAL A 30 7.27 0.38 -0.32
N ASN A 31 7.25 -0.31 -1.45
CA ASN A 31 7.95 0.15 -2.64
C ASN A 31 7.28 1.37 -3.30
N LEU A 32 5.95 1.44 -3.33
CA LEU A 32 5.23 2.63 -3.77
C LEU A 32 5.58 3.84 -2.89
N GLY A 33 5.56 3.67 -1.57
CA GLY A 33 5.94 4.73 -0.63
C GLY A 33 7.38 5.19 -0.81
N ALA A 34 8.31 4.25 -1.01
CA ALA A 34 9.73 4.54 -1.25
C ALA A 34 9.94 5.33 -2.56
N VAL A 35 9.28 4.95 -3.66
CA VAL A 35 9.33 5.70 -4.93
C VAL A 35 8.83 7.12 -4.77
N LEU A 36 7.69 7.31 -4.10
CA LEU A 36 7.13 8.64 -3.88
C LEU A 36 8.03 9.49 -3.00
N ALA A 37 8.65 8.91 -1.96
CA ALA A 37 9.61 9.60 -1.11
C ALA A 37 10.91 9.98 -1.85
N GLN A 38 11.40 9.14 -2.76
CA GLN A 38 12.52 9.47 -3.65
C GLN A 38 12.23 10.66 -4.59
N ARG A 39 10.96 10.96 -4.82
CA ARG A 39 10.45 12.14 -5.55
C ARG A 39 10.16 13.32 -4.61
N GLU A 40 10.74 13.34 -3.43
CA GLU A 40 10.57 14.38 -2.40
C GLU A 40 9.12 14.58 -1.93
N LYS A 41 8.23 13.59 -2.16
CA LYS A 41 6.90 13.58 -1.57
C LYS A 41 6.98 13.14 -0.12
N ARG A 42 6.21 13.79 0.74
CA ARG A 42 6.07 13.38 2.15
C ARG A 42 5.08 12.23 2.22
N VAL A 43 5.54 11.06 2.61
CA VAL A 43 4.76 9.82 2.62
C VAL A 43 4.74 9.21 4.00
N ILE A 44 3.58 8.73 4.42
CA ILE A 44 3.43 7.85 5.57
C ILE A 44 2.77 6.54 5.14
N LEU A 45 3.38 5.43 5.55
CA LEU A 45 2.83 4.09 5.43
C LEU A 45 2.13 3.73 6.74
N ILE A 46 0.94 3.16 6.68
CA ILE A 46 0.17 2.69 7.84
C ILE A 46 -0.08 1.20 7.68
N ASP A 47 0.44 0.40 8.60
CA ASP A 47 0.19 -1.03 8.66
C ASP A 47 -1.07 -1.29 9.49
N LEU A 48 -2.07 -1.95 8.89
CA LEU A 48 -3.29 -2.41 9.56
C LEU A 48 -3.38 -3.93 9.72
N ASP A 49 -2.30 -4.68 9.40
CA ASP A 49 -2.26 -6.14 9.59
C ASP A 49 -1.96 -6.47 11.05
N MET A 50 -3.00 -6.29 11.89
CA MET A 50 -2.91 -6.49 13.34
C MET A 50 -2.53 -7.94 13.68
N GLY A 51 -1.56 -8.09 14.55
CA GLY A 51 -1.05 -9.39 15.01
C GLY A 51 0.07 -9.98 14.16
N LEU A 52 0.15 -9.69 12.85
CA LEU A 52 1.25 -10.13 11.99
C LEU A 52 2.37 -9.09 11.88
N ARG A 53 2.02 -7.81 11.78
CA ARG A 53 2.95 -6.68 11.77
C ARG A 53 4.20 -6.95 10.92
N ASN A 54 4.06 -6.87 9.60
CA ASN A 54 5.14 -7.24 8.69
C ASN A 54 5.87 -6.03 8.07
N MET A 55 5.25 -4.85 8.04
CA MET A 55 5.78 -3.69 7.33
C MET A 55 7.13 -3.22 7.87
N ASP A 56 7.35 -3.29 9.17
CA ASP A 56 8.62 -2.97 9.82
C ASP A 56 9.77 -3.87 9.37
N ILE A 57 9.50 -5.17 9.09
CA ILE A 57 10.47 -6.11 8.52
C ILE A 57 10.87 -5.68 7.10
N TYR A 58 9.89 -5.33 6.25
CA TYR A 58 10.15 -4.84 4.90
C TYR A 58 10.96 -3.55 4.83
N LEU A 59 10.95 -2.79 5.94
CA LEU A 59 11.66 -1.52 6.09
C LEU A 59 12.96 -1.64 6.92
N GLY A 60 13.26 -2.81 7.50
CA GLY A 60 14.40 -3.03 8.41
C GLY A 60 14.31 -2.21 9.70
N MET A 61 13.08 -2.00 10.20
CA MET A 61 12.79 -1.06 11.30
C MET A 61 12.21 -1.73 12.54
N GLU A 62 12.30 -3.05 12.67
CA GLU A 62 11.63 -3.84 13.73
C GLU A 62 12.02 -3.37 15.12
N ASN A 63 13.28 -2.99 15.31
CA ASN A 63 13.82 -2.56 16.60
C ASN A 63 13.51 -1.09 16.96
N LYS A 64 12.83 -0.35 16.07
CA LYS A 64 12.51 1.08 16.28
C LYS A 64 11.08 1.33 16.71
N VAL A 65 10.23 0.31 16.68
CA VAL A 65 8.81 0.43 17.02
C VAL A 65 8.63 0.45 18.53
N VAL A 66 8.29 1.63 19.07
CA VAL A 66 7.95 1.82 20.49
C VAL A 66 6.44 1.95 20.66
N TYR A 67 5.79 2.71 19.78
CA TYR A 67 4.35 2.91 19.76
C TYR A 67 3.79 2.49 18.41
N ASN A 68 2.56 2.02 18.41
CA ASN A 68 1.83 1.54 17.24
C ASN A 68 0.52 2.32 17.05
N ILE A 69 -0.25 1.99 16.02
CA ILE A 69 -1.51 2.66 15.70
C ILE A 69 -2.53 2.57 16.83
N MET A 70 -2.60 1.43 17.55
CA MET A 70 -3.54 1.25 18.65
C MET A 70 -3.22 2.15 19.85
N ASP A 71 -1.94 2.42 20.11
CA ASP A 71 -1.54 3.38 21.15
C ASP A 71 -2.03 4.80 20.84
N VAL A 72 -2.09 5.15 19.53
CA VAL A 72 -2.64 6.44 19.08
C VAL A 72 -4.16 6.47 19.23
N VAL A 73 -4.85 5.43 18.79
CA VAL A 73 -6.31 5.33 18.82
C VAL A 73 -6.84 5.31 20.25
N SER A 74 -6.15 4.59 21.14
CA SER A 74 -6.49 4.50 22.57
C SER A 74 -6.05 5.75 23.37
N GLY A 75 -5.41 6.73 22.74
CA GLY A 75 -4.97 7.95 23.41
C GLY A 75 -3.74 7.79 24.32
N ILE A 76 -3.06 6.64 24.28
CA ILE A 76 -1.84 6.36 25.05
C ILE A 76 -0.71 7.28 24.61
N CYS A 77 -0.61 7.58 23.30
CA CYS A 77 0.37 8.52 22.78
C CYS A 77 -0.20 9.46 21.71
N ARG A 78 0.52 10.56 21.46
CA ARG A 78 0.20 11.45 20.33
C ARG A 78 0.69 10.82 19.02
N ILE A 79 0.01 11.10 17.91
CA ILE A 79 0.33 10.60 16.55
C ILE A 79 1.84 10.70 16.25
N LYS A 80 2.46 11.86 16.57
CA LYS A 80 3.89 12.09 16.30
C LYS A 80 4.82 11.07 16.97
N LYS A 81 4.40 10.46 18.09
CA LYS A 81 5.22 9.45 18.80
C LYS A 81 5.19 8.07 18.14
N ALA A 82 4.10 7.75 17.46
CA ALA A 82 3.95 6.50 16.71
C ALA A 82 4.45 6.58 15.26
N MET A 83 4.75 7.79 14.77
CA MET A 83 5.35 7.99 13.45
C MET A 83 6.85 7.75 13.53
N ILE A 84 7.35 6.82 12.75
CA ILE A 84 8.77 6.45 12.70
C ILE A 84 9.33 6.85 11.35
N LYS A 85 10.39 7.67 11.32
CA LYS A 85 11.08 8.01 10.08
C LYS A 85 11.86 6.78 9.59
N VAL A 86 11.70 6.44 8.32
CA VAL A 86 12.40 5.30 7.71
C VAL A 86 13.85 5.67 7.42
N ASP A 87 14.79 4.80 7.78
CA ASP A 87 16.21 5.01 7.52
C ASP A 87 16.50 5.13 6.02
N GLY A 88 17.39 6.03 5.66
CA GLY A 88 17.75 6.28 4.25
C GLY A 88 16.75 7.14 3.47
N PHE A 89 15.66 7.60 4.10
CA PHE A 89 14.69 8.50 3.48
C PHE A 89 14.47 9.77 4.30
N ASP A 90 14.39 10.91 3.64
CA ASP A 90 14.10 12.18 4.32
C ASP A 90 12.62 12.41 4.56
N THR A 91 11.77 11.85 3.74
CA THR A 91 10.33 12.15 3.67
C THR A 91 9.43 10.93 3.81
N LEU A 92 9.99 9.73 4.09
CA LEU A 92 9.24 8.49 4.32
C LEU A 92 9.12 8.20 5.80
N TYR A 93 7.89 7.97 6.22
CA TYR A 93 7.53 7.58 7.59
C TYR A 93 6.66 6.33 7.56
N PHE A 94 6.62 5.60 8.68
CA PHE A 94 5.64 4.54 8.85
C PHE A 94 5.04 4.55 10.25
N MET A 95 3.87 3.94 10.40
CA MET A 95 3.18 3.67 11.64
C MET A 95 2.84 2.19 11.67
N ALA A 96 3.37 1.49 12.66
CA ALA A 96 3.24 0.05 12.78
C ALA A 96 1.84 -0.38 13.25
N ALA A 97 1.40 -1.56 12.82
CA ALA A 97 0.26 -2.26 13.38
C ALA A 97 0.54 -2.70 14.84
N SER A 98 -0.51 -3.00 15.57
CA SER A 98 -0.38 -3.61 16.90
C SER A 98 0.09 -5.07 16.76
N PRO A 99 1.01 -5.54 17.63
CA PRO A 99 1.39 -6.95 17.69
C PRO A 99 0.29 -7.85 18.26
N ARG A 100 -0.76 -7.25 18.84
CA ARG A 100 -1.93 -7.98 19.36
C ARG A 100 -3.08 -7.88 18.37
N ARG A 101 -3.80 -8.98 18.19
CA ARG A 101 -5.06 -9.00 17.42
C ARG A 101 -6.23 -8.44 18.24
N ASP A 102 -6.17 -7.17 18.58
CA ASP A 102 -7.28 -6.43 19.19
C ASP A 102 -7.84 -5.42 18.18
N ASP A 103 -8.24 -5.94 17.01
CA ASP A 103 -8.84 -5.20 15.89
C ASP A 103 -10.22 -4.58 16.24
N ARG A 104 -10.88 -5.06 17.32
CA ARG A 104 -12.18 -4.54 17.77
C ARG A 104 -12.14 -3.11 18.30
N ASP A 105 -10.99 -2.59 18.61
CA ASP A 105 -10.84 -1.26 19.21
C ASP A 105 -10.62 -0.15 18.18
N ILE A 106 -10.31 -0.49 16.91
CA ILE A 106 -10.18 0.48 15.83
C ILE A 106 -11.46 0.53 14.99
N THR A 107 -11.97 1.74 14.77
CA THR A 107 -13.22 1.96 14.02
C THR A 107 -12.97 2.78 12.76
N PRO A 108 -13.89 2.76 11.77
CA PRO A 108 -13.82 3.64 10.61
C PRO A 108 -13.65 5.11 10.97
N LEU A 109 -14.30 5.58 12.03
CA LEU A 109 -14.18 6.96 12.51
C LEU A 109 -12.77 7.26 13.04
N HIS A 110 -12.14 6.33 13.75
CA HIS A 110 -10.76 6.49 14.20
C HIS A 110 -9.81 6.71 13.02
N MET A 111 -9.95 5.92 11.94
CA MET A 111 -9.12 6.06 10.74
C MET A 111 -9.42 7.36 9.98
N GLU A 112 -10.68 7.77 9.89
CA GLU A 112 -11.06 9.03 9.28
C GLU A 112 -10.40 10.22 10.00
N VAL A 113 -10.48 10.26 11.33
CA VAL A 113 -9.87 11.30 12.17
C VAL A 113 -8.35 11.29 12.06
N LEU A 114 -7.74 10.10 12.11
CA LEU A 114 -6.28 9.94 11.97
C LEU A 114 -5.80 10.47 10.62
N CYS A 115 -6.40 9.99 9.53
CA CYS A 115 -6.02 10.40 8.18
C CYS A 115 -6.29 11.89 7.93
N SER A 116 -7.39 12.44 8.44
CA SER A 116 -7.68 13.89 8.35
C SER A 116 -6.57 14.74 8.97
N LYS A 117 -6.02 14.30 10.11
CA LYS A 117 -4.86 14.97 10.73
C LYS A 117 -3.58 14.80 9.90
N LEU A 118 -3.33 13.59 9.39
CA LEU A 118 -2.12 13.27 8.62
C LEU A 118 -2.08 13.97 7.25
N ARG A 119 -3.22 14.18 6.58
CA ARG A 119 -3.33 14.90 5.30
C ARG A 119 -2.75 16.30 5.31
N ARG A 120 -2.61 16.93 6.49
CA ARG A 120 -2.01 18.26 6.65
C ARG A 120 -0.48 18.24 6.53
N TYR A 121 0.14 17.08 6.75
CA TYR A 121 1.59 16.92 6.86
C TYR A 121 2.18 16.06 5.75
N PHE A 122 1.39 15.18 5.17
CA PHE A 122 1.81 14.21 4.16
C PHE A 122 1.11 14.47 2.83
N ASP A 123 1.85 14.28 1.75
CA ASP A 123 1.31 14.35 0.40
C ASP A 123 0.58 13.03 0.05
N TYR A 124 1.06 11.91 0.59
CA TYR A 124 0.45 10.58 0.46
C TYR A 124 0.42 9.83 1.78
N ILE A 125 -0.72 9.21 2.05
CA ILE A 125 -0.94 8.29 3.16
C ILE A 125 -1.28 6.95 2.52
N ILE A 126 -0.42 5.94 2.67
CA ILE A 126 -0.62 4.61 2.10
C ILE A 126 -1.00 3.67 3.24
N ILE A 127 -2.18 3.06 3.14
CA ILE A 127 -2.70 2.12 4.14
C ILE A 127 -2.56 0.71 3.58
N ASP A 128 -1.77 -0.13 4.26
CA ASP A 128 -1.67 -1.57 3.99
C ASP A 128 -2.69 -2.32 4.83
N CYS A 129 -3.70 -2.90 4.18
CA CYS A 129 -4.83 -3.54 4.84
C CYS A 129 -4.68 -5.07 4.82
N PRO A 130 -5.17 -5.80 5.83
CA PRO A 130 -5.29 -7.25 5.75
C PRO A 130 -6.05 -7.71 4.50
N ALA A 131 -5.82 -8.96 4.09
CA ALA A 131 -6.47 -9.54 2.91
C ALA A 131 -7.94 -9.86 3.14
N GLY A 132 -8.73 -9.83 2.08
CA GLY A 132 -10.13 -10.23 2.06
C GLY A 132 -11.10 -9.13 2.49
N ILE A 133 -12.38 -9.50 2.49
CA ILE A 133 -13.49 -8.63 2.89
C ILE A 133 -13.76 -8.86 4.38
N GLY A 134 -13.78 -7.78 5.16
CA GLY A 134 -14.02 -7.84 6.60
C GLY A 134 -13.89 -6.47 7.26
N ASP A 135 -14.07 -6.44 8.57
CA ASP A 135 -14.15 -5.22 9.39
C ASP A 135 -12.94 -4.28 9.17
N MET A 136 -11.74 -4.82 9.00
CA MET A 136 -10.55 -4.00 8.76
C MET A 136 -10.55 -3.34 7.39
N LEU A 137 -11.16 -3.96 6.37
CA LEU A 137 -11.37 -3.31 5.09
C LEU A 137 -12.31 -2.12 5.22
N ASP A 138 -13.40 -2.24 5.96
CA ASP A 138 -14.35 -1.14 6.22
C ASP A 138 -13.67 0.01 6.97
N VAL A 139 -12.86 -0.32 7.97
CA VAL A 139 -12.05 0.64 8.72
C VAL A 139 -11.10 1.41 7.79
N ALA A 140 -10.43 0.73 6.87
CA ALA A 140 -9.47 1.33 5.94
C ALA A 140 -10.13 2.09 4.79
N LEU A 141 -11.31 1.66 4.34
CA LEU A 141 -12.06 2.29 3.24
C LEU A 141 -12.56 3.69 3.60
N ARG A 142 -12.92 3.91 4.87
CA ARG A 142 -13.54 5.17 5.30
C ARG A 142 -12.76 6.43 4.91
N PRO A 143 -11.43 6.52 5.10
CA PRO A 143 -10.63 7.67 4.69
C PRO A 143 -10.11 7.60 3.24
N ALA A 144 -10.30 6.50 2.51
CA ALA A 144 -9.61 6.24 1.25
C ALA A 144 -10.13 7.11 0.09
N ASP A 145 -9.22 7.76 -0.64
CA ASP A 145 -9.51 8.47 -1.89
C ASP A 145 -9.34 7.56 -3.12
N GLN A 146 -8.50 6.53 -2.98
CA GLN A 146 -8.19 5.57 -4.02
C GLN A 146 -7.86 4.22 -3.41
N VAL A 147 -8.23 3.14 -4.10
CA VAL A 147 -7.85 1.78 -3.73
C VAL A 147 -6.98 1.16 -4.82
N VAL A 148 -5.91 0.50 -4.40
CA VAL A 148 -5.07 -0.36 -5.24
C VAL A 148 -5.29 -1.80 -4.79
N ILE A 149 -5.83 -2.64 -5.68
CA ILE A 149 -6.00 -4.07 -5.41
C ILE A 149 -4.82 -4.82 -6.01
N VAL A 150 -4.06 -5.49 -5.14
CA VAL A 150 -2.93 -6.34 -5.53
C VAL A 150 -3.39 -7.78 -5.64
N THR A 151 -3.23 -8.39 -6.80
CA THR A 151 -3.61 -9.78 -7.08
C THR A 151 -2.52 -10.51 -7.85
N GLU A 152 -2.67 -11.82 -8.00
CA GLU A 152 -1.77 -12.68 -8.77
C GLU A 152 -2.48 -13.16 -10.05
N PRO A 153 -1.75 -13.57 -11.11
CA PRO A 153 -2.32 -14.03 -12.37
C PRO A 153 -2.86 -15.47 -12.28
N GLU A 154 -3.52 -15.80 -11.18
CA GLU A 154 -4.18 -17.09 -10.94
C GLU A 154 -5.70 -16.90 -10.96
N ALA A 155 -6.46 -17.81 -11.56
CA ALA A 155 -7.90 -17.67 -11.73
C ALA A 155 -8.64 -17.41 -10.41
N ALA A 156 -8.26 -18.12 -9.33
CA ALA A 156 -8.87 -17.90 -8.00
C ALA A 156 -8.54 -16.51 -7.44
N SER A 157 -7.28 -16.07 -7.55
CA SER A 157 -6.83 -14.77 -7.05
C SER A 157 -7.48 -13.62 -7.80
N LEU A 158 -7.61 -13.73 -9.12
CA LEU A 158 -8.29 -12.76 -9.99
C LEU A 158 -9.79 -12.65 -9.64
N ARG A 159 -10.45 -13.79 -9.41
CA ARG A 159 -11.85 -13.83 -8.98
C ARG A 159 -12.05 -13.16 -7.63
N ASP A 160 -11.20 -13.46 -6.66
CA ASP A 160 -11.27 -12.85 -5.32
C ASP A 160 -11.02 -11.34 -5.38
N ALA A 161 -10.15 -10.89 -6.28
CA ALA A 161 -9.90 -9.47 -6.53
C ALA A 161 -11.11 -8.77 -7.14
N ASP A 162 -11.83 -9.38 -8.10
CA ASP A 162 -13.07 -8.85 -8.68
C ASP A 162 -14.19 -8.73 -7.61
N VAL A 163 -14.33 -9.74 -6.75
CA VAL A 163 -15.29 -9.70 -5.64
C VAL A 163 -14.95 -8.58 -4.66
N THR A 164 -13.66 -8.41 -4.34
CA THR A 164 -13.19 -7.34 -3.45
C THR A 164 -13.44 -5.97 -4.06
N GLU A 165 -13.17 -5.77 -5.36
CA GLU A 165 -13.48 -4.52 -6.08
C GLU A 165 -14.96 -4.17 -6.00
N ARG A 166 -15.81 -5.15 -6.25
CA ARG A 166 -17.26 -4.97 -6.19
C ARG A 166 -17.72 -4.49 -4.81
N TYR A 167 -17.21 -5.13 -3.76
CA TYR A 167 -17.47 -4.72 -2.38
C TYR A 167 -17.02 -3.29 -2.11
N ILE A 168 -15.81 -2.92 -2.50
CA ILE A 168 -15.25 -1.57 -2.34
C ILE A 168 -16.12 -0.52 -3.03
N ARG A 169 -16.55 -0.79 -4.25
CA ARG A 169 -17.41 0.10 -5.04
C ARG A 169 -18.80 0.26 -4.41
N GLU A 170 -19.38 -0.82 -3.90
CA GLU A 170 -20.66 -0.80 -3.17
C GLU A 170 -20.58 0.01 -1.87
N ASN A 171 -19.38 0.11 -1.28
CA ASN A 171 -19.09 0.97 -0.13
C ASN A 171 -18.63 2.39 -0.51
N GLY A 172 -18.83 2.81 -1.74
CA GLY A 172 -18.74 4.21 -2.18
C GLY A 172 -17.37 4.64 -2.73
N VAL A 173 -16.36 3.76 -2.78
CA VAL A 173 -15.06 4.10 -3.39
C VAL A 173 -15.01 3.57 -4.82
N THR A 174 -15.05 4.49 -5.79
CA THR A 174 -15.07 4.16 -7.22
C THR A 174 -13.70 4.29 -7.90
N ASN A 175 -12.76 5.00 -7.28
CA ASN A 175 -11.40 5.15 -7.79
C ASN A 175 -10.55 3.95 -7.38
N THR A 176 -10.69 2.84 -8.12
CA THR A 176 -9.97 1.59 -7.87
C THR A 176 -9.11 1.23 -9.08
N VAL A 177 -7.91 0.72 -8.84
CA VAL A 177 -6.99 0.21 -9.86
C VAL A 177 -6.42 -1.14 -9.42
N PHE A 178 -5.95 -1.94 -10.39
CA PHE A 178 -5.36 -3.24 -10.13
C PHE A 178 -3.87 -3.26 -10.41
N ILE A 179 -3.15 -4.03 -9.59
CA ILE A 179 -1.77 -4.46 -9.80
C ILE A 179 -1.75 -5.98 -9.88
N ILE A 180 -1.17 -6.52 -10.96
CA ILE A 180 -0.94 -7.95 -11.10
C ILE A 180 0.50 -8.23 -10.65
N ASN A 181 0.65 -8.89 -9.53
CA ASN A 181 1.95 -9.22 -8.94
C ASN A 181 2.32 -10.67 -9.19
N LYS A 182 3.59 -11.01 -9.00
CA LYS A 182 4.17 -12.36 -9.20
C LYS A 182 3.91 -12.93 -10.59
N VAL A 183 4.03 -12.08 -11.61
CA VAL A 183 3.84 -12.47 -13.00
C VAL A 183 5.01 -13.33 -13.46
N ARG A 184 4.70 -14.53 -13.93
CA ARG A 184 5.64 -15.45 -14.58
C ARG A 184 5.27 -15.57 -16.04
N VAL A 185 6.00 -14.85 -16.89
CA VAL A 185 5.72 -14.73 -18.32
C VAL A 185 5.74 -16.10 -19.03
N GLU A 186 6.59 -17.02 -18.57
CA GLU A 186 6.70 -18.38 -19.09
C GLU A 186 5.40 -19.17 -18.89
N LEU A 187 4.76 -19.03 -17.72
CA LEU A 187 3.49 -19.70 -17.42
C LEU A 187 2.33 -19.12 -18.23
N MET A 188 2.34 -17.79 -18.45
CA MET A 188 1.35 -17.13 -19.32
C MET A 188 1.48 -17.62 -20.77
N LYS A 189 2.71 -17.66 -21.31
CA LYS A 189 2.97 -18.13 -22.68
C LYS A 189 2.62 -19.60 -22.86
N ALA A 190 2.80 -20.41 -21.82
CA ALA A 190 2.46 -21.84 -21.83
C ALA A 190 0.96 -22.12 -21.61
N GLY A 191 0.14 -21.08 -21.32
CA GLY A 191 -1.29 -21.21 -21.07
C GLY A 191 -1.65 -21.85 -19.72
N PHE A 192 -0.71 -21.91 -18.77
CA PHE A 192 -0.96 -22.43 -17.42
C PHE A 192 -1.67 -21.42 -16.51
N VAL A 193 -1.59 -20.14 -16.81
CA VAL A 193 -2.31 -19.05 -16.14
C VAL A 193 -2.94 -18.15 -17.20
N PRO A 194 -4.00 -17.38 -16.86
CA PRO A 194 -4.64 -16.44 -17.80
C PRO A 194 -3.64 -15.49 -18.44
N ASP A 195 -3.80 -15.27 -19.73
CA ASP A 195 -2.99 -14.31 -20.48
C ASP A 195 -3.40 -12.86 -20.14
N LEU A 196 -2.58 -11.92 -20.60
CA LEU A 196 -2.80 -10.51 -20.33
C LEU A 196 -4.16 -10.00 -20.86
N ALA A 197 -4.57 -10.43 -22.03
CA ALA A 197 -5.84 -10.01 -22.63
C ALA A 197 -7.04 -10.47 -21.79
N THR A 198 -7.00 -11.73 -21.35
CA THR A 198 -7.99 -12.31 -20.44
C THR A 198 -8.07 -11.53 -19.12
N ILE A 199 -6.92 -11.22 -18.50
CA ILE A 199 -6.85 -10.47 -17.24
C ILE A 199 -7.42 -9.06 -17.43
N LEU A 200 -7.02 -8.34 -18.48
CA LEU A 200 -7.50 -6.97 -18.75
C LEU A 200 -9.02 -6.92 -19.02
N ASN A 201 -9.56 -7.94 -19.65
CA ASN A 201 -11.01 -8.02 -19.95
C ASN A 201 -11.84 -8.45 -18.72
N MET A 202 -11.23 -9.02 -17.71
CA MET A 202 -11.91 -9.50 -16.51
C MET A 202 -12.33 -8.35 -15.59
N PHE A 203 -11.53 -7.29 -15.51
CA PHE A 203 -11.74 -6.18 -14.59
C PHE A 203 -12.42 -4.99 -15.26
N LYS A 204 -13.35 -4.35 -14.55
CA LYS A 204 -13.96 -3.08 -14.98
C LYS A 204 -13.04 -1.89 -14.81
N ASN A 205 -12.22 -1.91 -13.77
CA ASN A 205 -11.26 -0.87 -13.45
C ASN A 205 -9.88 -1.21 -14.05
N PRO A 206 -9.02 -0.20 -14.32
CA PRO A 206 -7.78 -0.41 -15.04
C PRO A 206 -6.75 -1.22 -14.24
N VAL A 207 -6.04 -2.10 -14.95
CA VAL A 207 -4.77 -2.67 -14.49
C VAL A 207 -3.67 -1.67 -14.82
N VAL A 208 -3.07 -1.06 -13.79
CA VAL A 208 -2.09 0.02 -13.96
C VAL A 208 -0.64 -0.48 -13.88
N GLY A 209 -0.43 -1.73 -13.50
CA GLY A 209 0.91 -2.31 -13.44
C GLY A 209 0.93 -3.82 -13.32
N MET A 210 2.04 -4.39 -13.77
CA MET A 210 2.37 -5.80 -13.63
C MET A 210 3.78 -5.91 -13.05
N ILE A 211 3.95 -6.73 -12.02
CA ILE A 211 5.24 -6.92 -11.34
C ILE A 211 5.62 -8.39 -11.54
N GLN A 212 6.78 -8.63 -12.15
CA GLN A 212 7.29 -9.97 -12.32
C GLN A 212 7.65 -10.62 -10.98
N ASP A 213 7.53 -11.94 -10.93
CA ASP A 213 8.11 -12.75 -9.87
C ASP A 213 9.64 -12.73 -10.04
N ASP A 214 10.36 -12.14 -9.09
CA ASP A 214 11.80 -11.90 -9.17
C ASP A 214 12.44 -12.12 -7.80
N ASP A 215 13.46 -12.98 -7.77
CA ASP A 215 14.20 -13.33 -6.55
C ASP A 215 14.81 -12.09 -5.85
N ASN A 216 15.18 -11.05 -6.61
CA ASN A 216 15.70 -9.83 -6.03
C ASN A 216 14.69 -9.11 -5.13
N ILE A 217 13.39 -9.25 -5.39
CA ILE A 217 12.33 -8.71 -4.53
C ILE A 217 12.37 -9.44 -3.18
N HIS A 218 12.47 -10.77 -3.18
CA HIS A 218 12.57 -11.59 -1.97
C HIS A 218 13.84 -11.28 -1.18
N ILE A 219 14.98 -11.17 -1.86
CA ILE A 219 16.28 -10.81 -1.25
C ILE A 219 16.19 -9.43 -0.61
N SER A 220 15.60 -8.47 -1.30
CA SER A 220 15.45 -7.08 -0.84
C SER A 220 14.56 -7.02 0.40
N THR A 221 13.43 -7.72 0.38
CA THR A 221 12.51 -7.85 1.52
C THR A 221 13.23 -8.41 2.75
N ASN A 222 13.97 -9.51 2.60
CA ASN A 222 14.70 -10.14 3.71
C ASN A 222 15.85 -9.25 4.27
N LYS A 223 16.31 -8.28 3.49
CA LYS A 223 17.28 -7.27 3.91
C LYS A 223 16.65 -6.04 4.56
N GLY A 224 15.33 -5.94 4.57
CA GLY A 224 14.63 -4.76 5.06
C GLY A 224 14.89 -3.49 4.23
N ILE A 225 15.17 -3.65 2.93
CA ILE A 225 15.47 -2.52 2.02
C ILE A 225 14.51 -2.59 0.83
N PRO A 226 13.70 -1.55 0.58
CA PRO A 226 12.81 -1.52 -0.59
C PRO A 226 13.59 -1.74 -1.89
N ILE A 227 13.12 -2.65 -2.76
CA ILE A 227 13.85 -3.02 -4.00
C ILE A 227 14.08 -1.83 -4.92
N VAL A 228 13.21 -0.83 -4.89
CA VAL A 228 13.33 0.41 -5.67
C VAL A 228 14.52 1.31 -5.25
N CYS A 229 15.21 0.98 -4.15
CA CYS A 229 16.46 1.63 -3.76
C CYS A 229 17.63 1.16 -4.64
N LYS A 230 17.53 0.00 -5.30
CA LYS A 230 18.50 -0.48 -6.27
C LYS A 230 18.27 0.22 -7.62
N LYS A 231 18.99 1.32 -7.83
CA LYS A 231 18.84 2.17 -9.02
C LYS A 231 19.26 1.49 -10.32
N GLY A 232 18.64 1.91 -11.43
CA GLY A 232 18.95 1.43 -12.78
C GLY A 232 18.43 0.03 -13.08
N THR A 233 17.57 -0.54 -12.23
CA THR A 233 16.94 -1.82 -12.47
C THR A 233 15.61 -1.66 -13.21
N TYR A 234 15.23 -2.69 -13.95
CA TYR A 234 13.92 -2.78 -14.58
C TYR A 234 12.78 -2.70 -13.54
N ILE A 235 12.96 -3.30 -12.36
CA ILE A 235 11.96 -3.27 -11.27
C ILE A 235 11.78 -1.83 -10.75
N GLU A 236 12.87 -1.12 -10.52
CA GLU A 236 12.80 0.30 -10.09
C GLU A 236 12.01 1.12 -11.11
N LYS A 237 12.35 1.01 -12.41
CA LYS A 237 11.64 1.72 -13.48
C LYS A 237 10.15 1.36 -13.52
N ASN A 238 9.82 0.07 -13.40
CA ASN A 238 8.43 -0.40 -13.39
C ASN A 238 7.63 0.22 -12.24
N PHE A 239 8.20 0.28 -11.04
CA PHE A 239 7.54 0.94 -9.90
C PHE A 239 7.40 2.46 -10.08
N GLN A 240 8.35 3.12 -10.79
CA GLN A 240 8.23 4.52 -11.17
C GLN A 240 7.02 4.74 -12.10
N ASP A 241 6.88 3.91 -13.14
CA ASP A 241 5.78 3.98 -14.09
C ASP A 241 4.41 3.67 -13.41
N ILE A 242 4.39 2.72 -12.48
CA ILE A 242 3.21 2.40 -11.69
C ILE A 242 2.82 3.60 -10.80
N ALA A 243 3.79 4.21 -10.12
CA ALA A 243 3.54 5.37 -9.28
C ALA A 243 2.96 6.54 -10.07
N ASP A 244 3.44 6.79 -11.30
CA ASP A 244 2.90 7.83 -12.19
C ASP A 244 1.42 7.59 -12.51
N LYS A 245 1.05 6.36 -12.86
CA LYS A 245 -0.34 5.99 -13.16
C LYS A 245 -1.26 6.08 -11.94
N ILE A 246 -0.77 5.72 -10.74
CA ILE A 246 -1.56 5.81 -9.51
C ILE A 246 -1.76 7.26 -9.06
N THR A 247 -0.75 8.09 -9.23
CA THR A 247 -0.77 9.47 -8.75
C THR A 247 -1.30 10.47 -9.78
N GLY A 248 -1.44 10.08 -11.04
CA GLY A 248 -1.84 10.97 -12.14
C GLY A 248 -0.78 12.00 -12.50
N LEU A 249 0.50 11.68 -12.29
CA LEU A 249 1.66 12.54 -12.59
C LEU A 249 2.23 12.28 -14.00
N MET A 250 1.40 11.83 -14.95
CA MET A 250 1.77 11.76 -16.37
C MET A 250 1.60 13.11 -17.04
#